data_eac7aa84fb00e4e0c4d91bb6d9f05eb0
#
_entry.id   eac7aa84fb00e4e0c4d91bb6d9f05eb0
#
_cell.length_a   1.000
_cell.length_b   1.000
_cell.length_c   1.000
_cell.angle_alpha   90.00
_cell.angle_beta   90.00
_cell.angle_gamma   90.00
#
_symmetry.space_group_name_H-M   'P 1'
#
loop_
_entity.id
_entity.type
_entity.pdbx_description
1 polymer ?
#
loop_
_entity_poly.entity_id
_entity_poly.type
_entity_poly.pdbx_seq_one_letter_code
_entity_poly.pdbx_strand_id
1 'polypeptide(L)'
;QVSGLLGAAGCINNEGQLMAWTTWANNEAKEAAMSEFQENLSGLAEFITEPPTILEGPMVAGQQYVMVPKDGEDEFFARFVLGGGTQEGKTYDDVTDFMRNTVYPAYENVEGIFASAACKMSEDQGFSFNFWTSHDAAHAASDVISSVVEEAVAGLIKEAPKELTGQCSVWKNY
;
A
#
# COMPACT_ATOMS: atom_id res chain seq x y z
N GLN A 1 -1.96 -4.92 -23.48
CA GLN A 1 -1.65 -3.92 -22.44
C GLN A 1 -2.97 -3.26 -22.04
N VAL A 2 -3.31 -3.33 -20.76
CA VAL A 2 -4.55 -2.74 -20.25
C VAL A 2 -4.37 -1.23 -20.14
N SER A 3 -5.25 -0.47 -20.81
CA SER A 3 -5.14 0.99 -20.86
C SER A 3 -5.36 1.60 -19.47
N GLY A 4 -4.44 2.45 -19.03
CA GLY A 4 -4.51 3.18 -17.75
C GLY A 4 -4.09 2.38 -16.52
N LEU A 5 -3.66 1.12 -16.64
CA LEU A 5 -2.97 0.41 -15.58
C LEU A 5 -1.54 0.97 -15.47
N LEU A 6 -1.16 1.46 -14.29
CA LEU A 6 0.14 2.05 -14.02
C LEU A 6 1.12 1.06 -13.39
N GLY A 7 0.59 0.10 -12.64
CA GLY A 7 1.40 -0.94 -12.01
C GLY A 7 0.54 -2.01 -11.37
N ALA A 8 1.12 -3.19 -11.26
CA ALA A 8 0.54 -4.34 -10.58
C ALA A 8 1.63 -5.13 -9.88
N ALA A 9 1.32 -5.66 -8.72
CA ALA A 9 2.22 -6.58 -8.04
C ALA A 9 1.45 -7.54 -7.12
N GLY A 10 2.12 -8.61 -6.70
CA GLY A 10 1.55 -9.59 -5.79
C GLY A 10 2.62 -10.25 -4.93
N CYS A 11 2.21 -10.67 -3.76
CA CYS A 11 3.04 -11.40 -2.81
C CYS A 11 2.19 -12.34 -1.95
N ILE A 12 2.85 -13.24 -1.25
CA ILE A 12 2.26 -13.93 -0.09
C ILE A 12 2.60 -13.10 1.14
N ASN A 13 1.58 -12.69 1.91
CA ASN A 13 1.78 -11.90 3.11
C ASN A 13 2.22 -12.75 4.31
N ASN A 14 2.53 -12.08 5.41
CA ASN A 14 2.97 -12.71 6.67
C ASN A 14 1.90 -13.60 7.35
N GLU A 15 0.65 -13.56 6.88
CA GLU A 15 -0.45 -14.44 7.30
C GLU A 15 -0.61 -15.64 6.35
N GLY A 16 0.23 -15.76 5.33
CA GLY A 16 0.17 -16.84 4.33
C GLY A 16 -0.91 -16.65 3.26
N GLN A 17 -1.46 -15.44 3.13
CA GLN A 17 -2.52 -15.12 2.17
C GLN A 17 -1.93 -14.46 0.94
N LEU A 18 -2.52 -14.71 -0.22
CA LEU A 18 -2.20 -13.97 -1.45
C LEU A 18 -2.69 -12.52 -1.29
N MET A 19 -1.77 -11.59 -1.47
CA MET A 19 -2.02 -10.16 -1.52
C MET A 19 -1.60 -9.64 -2.89
N ALA A 20 -2.50 -8.94 -3.56
CA ALA A 20 -2.22 -8.31 -4.85
C ALA A 20 -2.78 -6.89 -4.87
N TRP A 21 -2.11 -6.02 -5.63
CA TRP A 21 -2.60 -4.66 -5.82
C TRP A 21 -2.36 -4.19 -7.25
N THR A 22 -3.19 -3.24 -7.66
CA THR A 22 -3.08 -2.57 -8.94
C THR A 22 -3.22 -1.06 -8.73
N THR A 23 -2.47 -0.30 -9.50
CA THR A 23 -2.55 1.16 -9.52
C THR A 23 -3.05 1.61 -10.88
N TRP A 24 -4.05 2.47 -10.90
CA TRP A 24 -4.73 2.93 -12.10
C TRP A 24 -4.61 4.44 -12.27
N ALA A 25 -4.55 4.91 -13.51
CA ALA A 25 -4.50 6.34 -13.82
C ALA A 25 -5.76 7.09 -13.35
N ASN A 26 -6.91 6.44 -13.41
CA ASN A 26 -8.20 6.95 -12.93
C ASN A 26 -9.21 5.80 -12.77
N ASN A 27 -10.36 6.12 -12.18
CA ASN A 27 -11.43 5.14 -11.95
C ASN A 27 -12.05 4.61 -13.24
N GLU A 28 -12.16 5.43 -14.29
CA GLU A 28 -12.73 5.01 -15.58
C GLU A 28 -11.88 3.91 -16.22
N ALA A 29 -10.55 4.04 -16.16
CA ALA A 29 -9.63 3.01 -16.66
C ALA A 29 -9.78 1.70 -15.87
N LYS A 30 -9.90 1.80 -14.53
CA LYS A 30 -10.15 0.63 -13.68
C LYS A 30 -11.46 -0.06 -14.05
N GLU A 31 -12.56 0.67 -14.14
CA GLU A 31 -13.88 0.11 -14.44
C GLU A 31 -13.93 -0.53 -15.83
N ALA A 32 -13.30 0.10 -16.82
CA ALA A 32 -13.23 -0.45 -18.18
C ALA A 32 -12.48 -1.80 -18.23
N ALA A 33 -11.49 -1.99 -17.35
CA ALA A 33 -10.70 -3.22 -17.29
C ALA A 33 -11.34 -4.32 -16.42
N MET A 34 -12.30 -3.97 -15.56
CA MET A 34 -12.84 -4.91 -14.55
C MET A 34 -13.52 -6.13 -15.16
N SER A 35 -14.17 -6.00 -16.32
CA SER A 35 -14.81 -7.15 -16.99
C SER A 35 -13.78 -8.18 -17.45
N GLU A 36 -12.70 -7.73 -18.09
CA GLU A 36 -11.60 -8.59 -18.52
C GLU A 36 -10.85 -9.19 -17.32
N PHE A 37 -10.69 -8.41 -16.26
CA PHE A 37 -10.07 -8.86 -15.02
C PHE A 37 -10.89 -9.95 -14.33
N GLN A 38 -12.21 -9.82 -14.27
CA GLN A 38 -13.11 -10.84 -13.71
C GLN A 38 -13.09 -12.15 -14.50
N GLU A 39 -13.03 -12.09 -15.83
CA GLU A 39 -12.88 -13.28 -16.68
C GLU A 39 -11.58 -14.02 -16.36
N ASN A 40 -10.46 -13.27 -16.21
CA ASN A 40 -9.17 -13.86 -15.86
C ASN A 40 -9.16 -14.42 -14.42
N LEU A 41 -9.80 -13.76 -13.47
CA LEU A 41 -9.92 -14.26 -12.09
C LEU A 41 -10.75 -15.55 -12.01
N SER A 42 -11.70 -15.76 -12.92
CA SER A 42 -12.48 -17.00 -12.94
C SER A 42 -11.60 -18.24 -13.16
N GLY A 43 -10.49 -18.10 -13.89
CA GLY A 43 -9.46 -19.13 -14.04
C GLY A 43 -8.66 -19.44 -12.77
N LEU A 44 -8.69 -18.56 -11.78
CA LEU A 44 -8.03 -18.75 -10.48
C LEU A 44 -9.00 -19.25 -9.40
N ALA A 45 -10.29 -19.41 -9.71
CA ALA A 45 -11.31 -19.76 -8.72
C ALA A 45 -11.02 -21.09 -8.00
N GLU A 46 -10.33 -22.03 -8.64
CA GLU A 46 -9.91 -23.31 -8.02
C GLU A 46 -8.83 -23.14 -6.95
N PHE A 47 -8.10 -22.02 -6.96
CA PHE A 47 -7.04 -21.71 -5.99
C PHE A 47 -7.50 -20.76 -4.88
N ILE A 48 -8.70 -20.17 -5.01
CA ILE A 48 -9.25 -19.20 -4.06
C ILE A 48 -10.22 -19.92 -3.14
N THR A 49 -9.82 -20.10 -1.89
CA THR A 49 -10.62 -20.81 -0.88
C THR A 49 -11.67 -19.91 -0.21
N GLU A 50 -11.45 -18.61 -0.19
CA GLU A 50 -12.34 -17.61 0.39
C GLU A 50 -12.49 -16.40 -0.55
N PRO A 51 -13.64 -15.70 -0.55
CA PRO A 51 -13.79 -14.48 -1.33
C PRO A 51 -12.69 -13.44 -0.98
N PRO A 52 -12.08 -12.77 -1.96
CA PRO A 52 -11.05 -11.77 -1.69
C PRO A 52 -11.65 -10.56 -0.97
N THR A 53 -10.91 -10.02 0.00
CA THR A 53 -11.18 -8.68 0.54
C THR A 53 -10.59 -7.65 -0.40
N ILE A 54 -11.44 -6.78 -0.92
CA ILE A 54 -11.02 -5.71 -1.84
C ILE A 54 -11.01 -4.39 -1.07
N LEU A 55 -9.86 -3.71 -1.07
CA LEU A 55 -9.70 -2.37 -0.55
C LEU A 55 -9.40 -1.44 -1.73
N GLU A 56 -10.15 -0.37 -1.85
CA GLU A 56 -9.97 0.58 -2.93
C GLU A 56 -10.24 2.02 -2.50
N GLY A 57 -9.59 2.95 -3.15
CA GLY A 57 -9.76 4.38 -2.92
C GLY A 57 -8.78 5.20 -3.74
N PRO A 58 -9.04 6.50 -3.92
CA PRO A 58 -8.11 7.40 -4.55
C PRO A 58 -6.82 7.48 -3.73
N MET A 59 -5.69 7.51 -4.43
CA MET A 59 -4.42 7.86 -3.83
C MET A 59 -4.44 9.35 -3.49
N VAL A 60 -4.39 9.65 -2.20
CA VAL A 60 -4.49 11.03 -1.67
C VAL A 60 -3.14 11.60 -1.28
N ALA A 61 -2.14 10.76 -1.04
CA ALA A 61 -0.76 11.17 -0.82
C ALA A 61 0.19 10.11 -1.36
N GLY A 62 1.38 10.52 -1.77
CA GLY A 62 2.43 9.62 -2.22
C GLY A 62 3.77 10.33 -2.37
N GLN A 63 4.84 9.59 -2.11
CA GLN A 63 6.22 10.03 -2.27
C GLN A 63 7.03 8.88 -2.87
N GLN A 64 7.76 9.19 -3.92
CA GLN A 64 8.77 8.31 -4.49
C GLN A 64 10.15 8.81 -4.06
N TYR A 65 10.97 7.93 -3.49
CA TYR A 65 12.29 8.27 -2.97
C TYR A 65 13.40 7.89 -3.95
N VAL A 66 13.28 6.71 -4.54
CA VAL A 66 14.16 6.23 -5.61
C VAL A 66 13.33 5.54 -6.68
N MET A 67 13.93 5.29 -7.83
CA MET A 67 13.26 4.52 -8.89
C MET A 67 12.95 3.10 -8.41
N VAL A 68 11.70 2.72 -8.55
CA VAL A 68 11.30 1.31 -8.34
C VAL A 68 12.04 0.45 -9.36
N PRO A 69 12.58 -0.73 -8.98
CA PRO A 69 13.24 -1.64 -9.90
C PRO A 69 12.40 -1.92 -11.15
N LYS A 70 13.04 -2.20 -12.27
CA LYS A 70 12.34 -2.54 -13.51
C LYS A 70 11.75 -3.95 -13.43
N ASP A 71 10.71 -4.17 -14.22
CA ASP A 71 9.91 -5.40 -14.24
C ASP A 71 10.72 -6.69 -14.04
N GLY A 72 10.46 -7.38 -12.92
CA GLY A 72 10.94 -8.75 -12.67
C GLY A 72 12.46 -8.91 -12.46
N GLU A 73 13.22 -7.82 -12.38
CA GLU A 73 14.67 -7.90 -12.20
C GLU A 73 15.09 -8.10 -10.75
N ASP A 74 14.33 -7.51 -9.79
CA ASP A 74 14.64 -7.61 -8.36
C ASP A 74 13.36 -7.84 -7.54
N GLU A 75 13.48 -8.65 -6.50
CA GLU A 75 12.45 -8.79 -5.49
C GLU A 75 12.41 -7.54 -4.60
N PHE A 76 11.23 -7.16 -4.16
CA PHE A 76 11.08 -6.08 -3.19
C PHE A 76 10.12 -6.48 -2.07
N PHE A 77 10.20 -5.78 -0.94
CA PHE A 77 9.36 -6.01 0.22
C PHE A 77 8.26 -4.95 0.28
N ALA A 78 7.02 -5.40 0.47
CA ALA A 78 5.86 -4.53 0.63
C ALA A 78 5.33 -4.59 2.06
N ARG A 79 4.95 -3.43 2.59
CA ARG A 79 4.19 -3.30 3.83
C ARG A 79 2.92 -2.50 3.55
N PHE A 80 1.78 -3.10 3.87
CA PHE A 80 0.48 -2.46 3.88
C PHE A 80 0.06 -2.19 5.31
N VAL A 81 -0.46 -1.00 5.54
CA VAL A 81 -0.96 -0.55 6.84
C VAL A 81 -2.43 -0.21 6.67
N LEU A 82 -3.29 -1.06 7.20
CA LEU A 82 -4.73 -0.87 7.18
C LEU A 82 -5.14 -0.03 8.38
N GLY A 83 -5.71 1.15 8.13
CA GLY A 83 -6.05 2.09 9.18
C GLY A 83 -7.11 1.56 10.14
N GLY A 84 -6.94 1.81 11.44
CA GLY A 84 -7.88 1.48 12.51
C GLY A 84 -9.01 2.50 12.71
N GLY A 85 -9.33 3.31 11.69
CA GLY A 85 -10.26 4.44 11.79
C GLY A 85 -9.64 5.65 12.48
N THR A 86 -10.25 6.83 12.30
CA THR A 86 -9.77 8.06 12.93
C THR A 86 -10.43 8.30 14.29
N GLN A 87 -9.76 9.06 15.17
CA GLN A 87 -10.32 9.54 16.43
C GLN A 87 -11.53 10.45 16.19
N GLU A 88 -12.38 10.60 17.21
CA GLU A 88 -13.53 11.51 17.15
C GLU A 88 -13.10 12.94 16.81
N GLY A 89 -13.74 13.54 15.82
CA GLY A 89 -13.41 14.87 15.31
C GLY A 89 -12.19 14.94 14.40
N LYS A 90 -11.60 13.78 14.02
CA LYS A 90 -10.53 13.64 13.05
C LYS A 90 -11.04 13.01 11.77
N THR A 91 -10.36 13.31 10.68
CA THR A 91 -10.63 12.75 9.35
C THR A 91 -9.39 12.05 8.80
N TYR A 92 -9.57 11.27 7.74
CA TYR A 92 -8.42 10.68 7.05
C TYR A 92 -7.55 11.74 6.35
N ASP A 93 -8.07 12.93 6.11
CA ASP A 93 -7.26 14.04 5.59
C ASP A 93 -6.27 14.56 6.65
N ASP A 94 -6.63 14.57 7.96
CA ASP A 94 -5.68 14.85 9.05
C ASP A 94 -4.53 13.82 9.08
N VAL A 95 -4.86 12.53 8.87
CA VAL A 95 -3.85 11.45 8.76
C VAL A 95 -2.94 11.66 7.55
N THR A 96 -3.53 12.03 6.41
CA THR A 96 -2.80 12.29 5.17
C THR A 96 -1.86 13.49 5.31
N ASP A 97 -2.30 14.55 5.96
CA ASP A 97 -1.48 15.73 6.24
C ASP A 97 -0.33 15.40 7.19
N PHE A 98 -0.57 14.58 8.20
CA PHE A 98 0.51 14.06 9.05
C PHE A 98 1.51 13.22 8.25
N MET A 99 1.06 12.34 7.35
CA MET A 99 1.96 11.56 6.51
C MET A 99 2.84 12.47 5.64
N ARG A 100 2.24 13.47 4.98
CA ARG A 100 2.98 14.41 4.11
C ARG A 100 3.99 15.27 4.86
N ASN A 101 3.61 15.76 6.03
CA ASN A 101 4.40 16.75 6.76
C ASN A 101 5.41 16.14 7.73
N THR A 102 5.24 14.86 8.10
CA THR A 102 6.05 14.22 9.14
C THR A 102 6.64 12.88 8.67
N VAL A 103 5.81 11.95 8.21
CA VAL A 103 6.27 10.59 7.89
C VAL A 103 7.13 10.58 6.64
N TYR A 104 6.68 11.19 5.56
CA TYR A 104 7.42 11.19 4.29
C TYR A 104 8.78 11.89 4.38
N PRO A 105 8.92 13.06 5.04
CA PRO A 105 10.23 13.64 5.29
C PRO A 105 11.16 12.77 6.16
N ALA A 106 10.61 12.05 7.14
CA ALA A 106 11.40 11.12 7.94
C ALA A 106 11.95 9.96 7.10
N TYR A 107 11.21 9.48 6.12
CA TYR A 107 11.64 8.44 5.19
C TYR A 107 12.76 8.89 4.21
N GLU A 108 12.93 10.18 3.94
CA GLU A 108 13.98 10.66 3.03
C GLU A 108 15.39 10.26 3.43
N ASN A 109 15.60 10.00 4.73
CA ASN A 109 16.89 9.60 5.27
C ASN A 109 16.99 8.10 5.58
N VAL A 110 16.01 7.32 5.17
CA VAL A 110 15.97 5.88 5.41
C VAL A 110 16.41 5.13 4.16
N GLU A 111 17.47 4.33 4.29
CA GLU A 111 17.98 3.53 3.19
C GLU A 111 16.99 2.42 2.81
N GLY A 112 16.84 2.20 1.51
CA GLY A 112 16.10 1.06 0.97
C GLY A 112 14.61 1.28 0.75
N ILE A 113 14.05 2.46 1.02
CA ILE A 113 12.67 2.76 0.63
C ILE A 113 12.59 3.18 -0.84
N PHE A 114 11.64 2.63 -1.59
CA PHE A 114 11.36 3.06 -2.96
C PHE A 114 10.26 4.11 -3.01
N ALA A 115 9.12 3.78 -2.40
CA ALA A 115 7.94 4.62 -2.45
C ALA A 115 7.03 4.38 -1.23
N SER A 116 6.24 5.38 -0.93
CA SER A 116 5.16 5.34 0.06
C SER A 116 3.93 6.02 -0.52
N ALA A 117 2.74 5.48 -0.24
CA ALA A 117 1.50 6.12 -0.62
C ALA A 117 0.37 5.84 0.36
N ALA A 118 -0.65 6.69 0.34
CA ALA A 118 -1.86 6.55 1.12
C ALA A 118 -3.11 6.69 0.23
N CYS A 119 -4.08 5.82 0.47
CA CYS A 119 -5.37 5.80 -0.21
C CYS A 119 -6.50 6.05 0.78
N LYS A 120 -7.41 6.94 0.44
CA LYS A 120 -8.60 7.26 1.23
C LYS A 120 -9.74 6.35 0.82
N MET A 121 -10.30 5.59 1.77
CA MET A 121 -11.46 4.72 1.53
C MET A 121 -12.77 5.41 1.89
N SER A 122 -12.76 6.16 3.00
CA SER A 122 -13.88 6.94 3.49
C SER A 122 -13.38 8.20 4.20
N GLU A 123 -14.27 8.94 4.84
CA GLU A 123 -13.92 10.15 5.61
C GLU A 123 -13.01 9.83 6.81
N ASP A 124 -13.16 8.65 7.40
CA ASP A 124 -12.47 8.21 8.61
C ASP A 124 -11.54 7.00 8.40
N GLN A 125 -11.47 6.45 7.19
CA GLN A 125 -10.69 5.25 6.91
C GLN A 125 -9.85 5.37 5.63
N GLY A 126 -8.71 4.69 5.67
CA GLY A 126 -7.84 4.52 4.52
C GLY A 126 -6.78 3.46 4.80
N PHE A 127 -5.91 3.29 3.85
CA PHE A 127 -4.75 2.41 3.96
C PHE A 127 -3.53 3.08 3.35
N SER A 128 -2.36 2.66 3.79
CA SER A 128 -1.09 3.08 3.19
C SER A 128 -0.25 1.87 2.80
N PHE A 129 0.68 2.09 1.90
CA PHE A 129 1.65 1.08 1.52
C PHE A 129 3.02 1.68 1.31
N ASN A 130 4.03 0.87 1.61
CA ASN A 130 5.43 1.21 1.45
C ASN A 130 6.15 0.07 0.75
N PHE A 131 7.08 0.40 -0.13
CA PHE A 131 7.91 -0.55 -0.86
C PHE A 131 9.38 -0.34 -0.51
N TRP A 132 10.06 -1.47 -0.21
CA TRP A 132 11.41 -1.52 0.32
C TRP A 132 12.28 -2.48 -0.49
N THR A 133 13.58 -2.25 -0.50
CA THR A 133 14.54 -3.18 -1.11
C THR A 133 14.54 -4.56 -0.45
N SER A 134 14.23 -4.64 0.86
CA SER A 134 14.23 -5.88 1.62
C SER A 134 13.40 -5.76 2.90
N HIS A 135 13.13 -6.89 3.53
CA HIS A 135 12.55 -6.98 4.86
C HIS A 135 13.42 -6.24 5.90
N ASP A 136 14.74 -6.40 5.83
CA ASP A 136 15.66 -5.79 6.80
C ASP A 136 15.66 -4.26 6.70
N ALA A 137 15.57 -3.72 5.48
CA ALA A 137 15.41 -2.29 5.26
C ALA A 137 14.08 -1.76 5.85
N ALA A 138 12.99 -2.49 5.66
CA ALA A 138 11.69 -2.13 6.24
C ALA A 138 11.70 -2.20 7.78
N HIS A 139 12.41 -3.16 8.35
CA HIS A 139 12.54 -3.30 9.80
C HIS A 139 13.39 -2.18 10.40
N ALA A 140 14.55 -1.88 9.80
CA ALA A 140 15.41 -0.77 10.24
C ALA A 140 14.68 0.58 10.18
N ALA A 141 13.85 0.78 9.17
CA ALA A 141 13.00 1.97 9.05
C ALA A 141 11.98 2.09 10.19
N SER A 142 11.45 0.98 10.67
CA SER A 142 10.47 0.98 11.75
C SER A 142 11.04 1.59 13.04
N ASP A 143 12.30 1.32 13.35
CA ASP A 143 12.97 1.88 14.52
C ASP A 143 13.14 3.40 14.44
N VAL A 144 13.40 3.92 13.22
CA VAL A 144 13.52 5.36 12.97
C VAL A 144 12.17 6.06 13.08
N ILE A 145 11.12 5.40 12.58
CA ILE A 145 9.80 6.01 12.44
C ILE A 145 8.92 5.79 13.65
N SER A 146 9.12 4.71 14.44
CA SER A 146 8.30 4.41 15.60
C SER A 146 8.19 5.60 16.56
N SER A 147 9.30 6.25 16.86
CA SER A 147 9.31 7.42 17.76
C SER A 147 8.57 8.64 17.22
N VAL A 148 8.50 8.77 15.89
CA VAL A 148 7.79 9.87 15.21
C VAL A 148 6.31 9.57 15.08
N VAL A 149 5.96 8.29 14.93
CA VAL A 149 4.60 7.82 14.61
C VAL A 149 3.78 7.54 15.86
N GLU A 150 4.38 7.01 16.94
CA GLU A 150 3.64 6.57 18.12
C GLU A 150 2.79 7.69 18.76
N GLU A 151 3.38 8.86 19.00
CA GLU A 151 2.67 9.97 19.64
C GLU A 151 1.58 10.56 18.76
N ALA A 152 1.85 10.66 17.46
CA ALA A 152 0.90 11.24 16.51
C ALA A 152 -0.21 10.26 16.13
N VAL A 153 0.11 8.97 16.00
CA VAL A 153 -0.89 7.93 15.75
C VAL A 153 -1.88 7.84 16.90
N ALA A 154 -1.43 7.94 18.14
CA ALA A 154 -2.33 7.95 19.31
C ALA A 154 -3.35 9.09 19.29
N GLY A 155 -2.99 10.24 18.71
CA GLY A 155 -3.89 11.39 18.57
C GLY A 155 -4.79 11.39 17.33
N LEU A 156 -4.47 10.57 16.34
CA LEU A 156 -5.16 10.54 15.03
C LEU A 156 -5.96 9.26 14.79
N ILE A 157 -5.44 8.12 15.22
CA ILE A 157 -5.99 6.79 14.91
C ILE A 157 -6.65 6.19 16.16
N LYS A 158 -7.85 5.64 15.98
CA LYS A 158 -8.67 5.10 17.06
C LYS A 158 -8.20 3.73 17.55
N GLU A 159 -7.80 2.87 16.64
CA GLU A 159 -7.35 1.50 16.92
C GLU A 159 -5.99 1.27 16.27
N ALA A 160 -5.19 0.38 16.86
CA ALA A 160 -3.92 0.02 16.27
C ALA A 160 -4.12 -0.46 14.81
N PRO A 161 -3.38 0.08 13.84
CA PRO A 161 -3.52 -0.34 12.46
C PRO A 161 -3.03 -1.79 12.29
N LYS A 162 -3.67 -2.51 11.36
CA LYS A 162 -3.22 -3.85 10.96
C LYS A 162 -2.12 -3.72 9.91
N GLU A 163 -1.02 -4.41 10.11
CA GLU A 163 0.06 -4.49 9.14
C GLU A 163 0.06 -5.83 8.40
N LEU A 164 0.14 -5.78 7.08
CA LEU A 164 0.35 -6.93 6.22
C LEU A 164 1.64 -6.72 5.43
N THR A 165 2.54 -7.68 5.50
CA THR A 165 3.87 -7.59 4.89
C THR A 165 4.15 -8.80 4.01
N GLY A 166 4.90 -8.61 2.93
CA GLY A 166 5.28 -9.72 2.06
C GLY A 166 6.40 -9.39 1.08
N GLN A 167 7.11 -10.42 0.68
CA GLN A 167 8.12 -10.35 -0.38
C GLN A 167 7.43 -10.43 -1.73
N CYS A 168 7.63 -9.43 -2.57
CA CYS A 168 7.03 -9.34 -3.89
C CYS A 168 8.00 -9.89 -4.93
N SER A 169 7.60 -10.99 -5.55
CA SER A 169 8.32 -11.65 -6.63
C SER A 169 7.64 -11.55 -7.99
N VAL A 170 6.43 -11.00 -8.02
CA VAL A 170 5.67 -10.76 -9.25
C VAL A 170 5.20 -9.31 -9.26
N TRP A 171 5.69 -8.53 -10.20
CA TRP A 171 5.31 -7.13 -10.34
C TRP A 171 5.59 -6.59 -11.73
N LYS A 172 4.88 -5.53 -12.10
CA LYS A 172 5.02 -4.85 -13.37
C LYS A 172 4.64 -3.38 -13.28
N ASN A 173 5.49 -2.52 -13.81
CA ASN A 173 5.18 -1.11 -14.09
C ASN A 173 4.81 -0.95 -15.58
N TYR A 174 3.91 -0.02 -15.88
CA TYR A 174 3.42 0.23 -17.24
C TYR A 174 3.67 1.67 -17.69
#